data_a8d15b0dc3849feb45bd6ce6b741a559
#
_entry.id   a8d15b0dc3849feb45bd6ce6b741a559
#
_cell.length_a   1.000
_cell.length_b   1.000
_cell.length_c   1.000
_cell.angle_alpha   90.00
_cell.angle_beta   90.00
_cell.angle_gamma   90.00
#
_symmetry.space_group_name_H-M   'P 1'
#
loop_
_entity.id
_entity.type
_entity.pdbx_description
1 polymer ?
#
loop_
_entity_poly.entity_id
_entity_poly.type
_entity_poly.pdbx_seq_one_letter_code
_entity_poly.pdbx_strand_id
1 'polypeptide(L)'
;MKRFLALIATTAMTAFGADISGNWKATADFGAQTMERTFTFKVDGNKVTGETTSSMMGKSAITDGKVEGDNVSFTITVKFQENETKLNYKGKVNAAGNEIKFTVEGIQGGNTVEWNAKRVQ
;
A
#
# COMPACT_ATOMS: atom_id res chain seq x y z
N MET A 1 25.75 -9.69 -31.96
CA MET A 1 25.34 -9.61 -31.28
C MET A 1 25.24 -9.76 -30.29
N LYS A 2 25.13 -9.59 -29.86
CA LYS A 2 24.88 -9.67 -28.82
C LYS A 2 24.61 -8.94 -28.01
N ARG A 3 24.07 -8.13 -28.05
CA ARG A 3 23.74 -7.48 -27.24
C ARG A 3 22.58 -7.08 -27.09
N PHE A 4 21.75 -6.89 -27.60
CA PHE A 4 20.61 -6.44 -27.42
C PHE A 4 19.67 -7.08 -26.60
N LEU A 5 19.77 -7.94 -26.16
CA LEU A 5 18.93 -8.65 -25.29
C LEU A 5 18.65 -8.01 -23.99
N ALA A 6 19.56 -7.23 -23.50
CA ALA A 6 19.37 -6.51 -22.26
C ALA A 6 18.24 -5.50 -22.36
N LEU A 7 17.99 -5.01 -23.55
CA LEU A 7 16.90 -4.08 -23.73
C LEU A 7 15.57 -4.70 -23.45
N ILE A 8 15.42 -5.94 -23.81
CA ILE A 8 14.17 -6.62 -23.59
C ILE A 8 13.91 -6.81 -22.12
N ALA A 9 14.94 -7.12 -21.37
CA ALA A 9 14.79 -7.29 -19.94
C ALA A 9 14.35 -5.99 -19.27
N THR A 10 14.89 -4.88 -19.73
CA THR A 10 14.51 -3.60 -19.17
C THR A 10 13.04 -3.31 -19.38
N THR A 11 12.55 -3.63 -20.56
CA THR A 11 11.13 -3.41 -20.84
C THR A 11 10.25 -4.22 -19.93
N ALA A 12 10.63 -5.46 -19.70
CA ALA A 12 9.85 -6.33 -18.84
C ALA A 12 9.81 -5.80 -17.41
N MET A 13 10.90 -5.21 -16.95
CA MET A 13 10.93 -4.70 -15.59
C MET A 13 9.96 -3.54 -15.39
N THR A 14 9.81 -2.70 -16.41
CA THR A 14 8.91 -1.56 -16.25
C THR A 14 7.45 -1.97 -16.19
N ALA A 15 7.11 -3.19 -16.60
CA ALA A 15 5.73 -3.65 -16.54
C ALA A 15 5.27 -3.99 -15.15
N PHE A 16 6.18 -4.18 -14.19
CA PHE A 16 5.79 -4.63 -12.86
C PHE A 16 5.57 -3.51 -11.85
N GLY A 17 6.10 -2.35 -12.10
CA GLY A 17 5.89 -1.24 -11.20
C GLY A 17 6.92 -1.17 -10.08
N ALA A 18 6.64 -0.36 -9.09
CA ALA A 18 7.57 -0.07 -8.01
C ALA A 18 7.68 -1.24 -7.04
N ASP A 19 8.87 -1.42 -6.48
CA ASP A 19 9.10 -2.44 -5.47
C ASP A 19 8.88 -1.81 -4.10
N ILE A 20 7.72 -2.08 -3.52
CA ILE A 20 7.38 -1.56 -2.21
C ILE A 20 7.55 -2.60 -1.11
N SER A 21 8.27 -3.69 -1.39
CA SER A 21 8.51 -4.71 -0.38
C SER A 21 9.22 -4.12 0.82
N GLY A 22 8.82 -4.53 2.02
CA GLY A 22 9.44 -4.08 3.25
C GLY A 22 8.43 -3.53 4.22
N ASN A 23 8.94 -2.82 5.21
CA ASN A 23 8.14 -2.27 6.29
C ASN A 23 7.92 -0.79 6.09
N TRP A 24 6.69 -0.36 6.37
CA TRP A 24 6.30 1.04 6.19
C TRP A 24 5.54 1.51 7.42
N LYS A 25 5.69 2.78 7.74
CA LYS A 25 4.93 3.40 8.81
C LYS A 25 4.08 4.51 8.20
N ALA A 26 2.79 4.45 8.42
CA ALA A 26 1.85 5.42 7.88
C ALA A 26 1.25 6.24 9.00
N THR A 27 1.01 7.51 8.71
CA THR A 27 0.35 8.40 9.66
C THR A 27 -0.80 9.10 8.95
N ALA A 28 -1.84 9.41 9.72
CA ALA A 28 -2.97 10.18 9.23
C ALA A 28 -3.40 11.14 10.34
N ASP A 29 -3.79 12.33 9.92
CA ASP A 29 -4.26 13.34 10.84
C ASP A 29 -5.78 13.37 10.88
N PHE A 30 -6.33 13.28 12.08
CA PHE A 30 -7.76 13.36 12.28
C PHE A 30 -8.03 14.54 13.23
N GLY A 31 -7.84 15.74 12.73
CA GLY A 31 -8.01 16.93 13.55
C GLY A 31 -6.94 17.02 14.62
N ALA A 32 -7.32 16.85 15.88
CA ALA A 32 -6.39 16.99 17.00
C ALA A 32 -5.55 15.75 17.25
N GLN A 33 -5.82 14.65 16.53
CA GLN A 33 -5.12 13.41 16.78
C GLN A 33 -4.41 12.94 15.52
N THR A 34 -3.25 12.32 15.73
CA THR A 34 -2.53 11.66 14.66
C THR A 34 -2.58 10.16 14.91
N MET A 35 -2.98 9.40 13.92
CA MET A 35 -3.02 7.95 14.02
C MET A 35 -1.88 7.34 13.24
N GLU A 36 -1.40 6.21 13.72
CA GLU A 36 -0.30 5.50 13.09
C GLU A 36 -0.73 4.08 12.76
N ARG A 37 -0.17 3.60 11.65
CA ARG A 37 -0.40 2.24 11.19
C ARG A 37 0.87 1.76 10.51
N THR A 38 1.20 0.50 10.68
CA THR A 38 2.35 -0.06 9.98
C THR A 38 1.87 -1.01 8.91
N PHE A 39 2.65 -1.10 7.85
CA PHE A 39 2.40 -2.03 6.76
C PHE A 39 3.66 -2.85 6.53
N THR A 40 3.46 -4.12 6.25
CA THR A 40 4.52 -4.98 5.74
C THR A 40 4.05 -5.48 4.39
N PHE A 41 4.78 -5.15 3.35
CA PHE A 41 4.41 -5.51 1.99
C PHE A 41 5.40 -6.50 1.41
N LYS A 42 4.88 -7.39 0.58
CA LYS A 42 5.68 -8.30 -0.22
C LYS A 42 5.17 -8.21 -1.64
N VAL A 43 6.05 -7.90 -2.57
CA VAL A 43 5.69 -7.75 -3.98
C VAL A 43 6.21 -8.94 -4.75
N ASP A 44 5.33 -9.52 -5.56
CA ASP A 44 5.65 -10.61 -6.44
C ASP A 44 5.11 -10.27 -7.81
N GLY A 45 5.98 -9.79 -8.69
CA GLY A 45 5.53 -9.23 -9.96
C GLY A 45 4.76 -7.95 -9.74
N ASN A 46 3.47 -7.98 -10.03
CA ASN A 46 2.60 -6.85 -9.76
C ASN A 46 1.60 -7.15 -8.64
N LYS A 47 1.76 -8.26 -7.95
CA LYS A 47 0.87 -8.65 -6.87
C LYS A 47 1.49 -8.25 -5.54
N VAL A 48 0.68 -7.66 -4.66
CA VAL A 48 1.12 -7.23 -3.34
C VAL A 48 0.39 -8.03 -2.30
N THR A 49 1.15 -8.60 -1.36
CA THR A 49 0.58 -9.28 -0.21
C THR A 49 1.20 -8.68 1.04
N GLY A 50 0.65 -9.02 2.18
CA GLY A 50 1.20 -8.57 3.43
C GLY A 50 0.13 -8.31 4.45
N GLU A 51 0.48 -7.47 5.42
CA GLU A 51 -0.44 -7.19 6.52
C GLU A 51 -0.21 -5.79 7.04
N THR A 52 -1.18 -5.31 7.79
CA THR A 52 -1.12 -4.00 8.42
C THR A 52 -1.48 -4.16 9.89
N THR A 53 -0.88 -3.34 10.72
CA THR A 53 -1.14 -3.35 12.16
C THR A 53 -1.39 -1.93 12.61
N SER A 54 -2.42 -1.74 13.42
CA SER A 54 -2.66 -0.46 14.06
C SER A 54 -2.88 -0.69 15.55
N SER A 55 -2.59 0.35 16.33
CA SER A 55 -2.74 0.25 17.76
C SER A 55 -4.20 0.07 18.19
N MET A 56 -5.13 0.49 17.36
CA MET A 56 -6.55 0.41 17.70
C MET A 56 -7.23 -0.83 17.15
N MET A 57 -6.82 -1.26 15.95
CA MET A 57 -7.54 -2.31 15.25
C MET A 57 -6.79 -3.64 15.20
N GLY A 58 -5.55 -3.65 15.70
CA GLY A 58 -4.75 -4.86 15.64
C GLY A 58 -4.27 -5.15 14.24
N LYS A 59 -4.06 -6.42 13.96
CA LYS A 59 -3.47 -6.87 12.70
C LYS A 59 -4.55 -7.27 11.72
N SER A 60 -4.38 -6.87 10.48
CA SER A 60 -5.29 -7.24 9.39
C SER A 60 -4.49 -7.64 8.17
N ALA A 61 -4.99 -8.61 7.44
CA ALA A 61 -4.34 -9.04 6.21
C ALA A 61 -4.73 -8.12 5.07
N ILE A 62 -3.78 -7.96 4.15
CA ILE A 62 -4.03 -7.23 2.91
C ILE A 62 -4.53 -8.22 1.86
N THR A 63 -5.60 -7.85 1.18
CA THR A 63 -6.16 -8.67 0.11
C THR A 63 -6.24 -7.86 -1.17
N ASP A 64 -6.26 -8.55 -2.30
CA ASP A 64 -6.40 -7.93 -3.62
C ASP A 64 -5.35 -6.86 -3.88
N GLY A 65 -4.14 -7.08 -3.39
CA GLY A 65 -3.05 -6.12 -3.53
C GLY A 65 -2.45 -6.14 -4.92
N LYS A 66 -2.13 -4.95 -5.42
CA LYS A 66 -1.65 -4.78 -6.77
C LYS A 66 -0.80 -3.52 -6.85
N VAL A 67 0.28 -3.60 -7.62
CA VAL A 67 1.09 -2.43 -7.92
C VAL A 67 1.30 -2.35 -9.42
N GLU A 68 1.01 -1.19 -9.99
CA GLU A 68 1.20 -0.93 -11.41
C GLU A 68 1.86 0.42 -11.57
N GLY A 69 3.08 0.42 -12.10
CA GLY A 69 3.84 1.66 -12.14
C GLY A 69 4.03 2.19 -10.73
N ASP A 70 3.56 3.37 -10.48
CA ASP A 70 3.63 3.99 -9.14
C ASP A 70 2.33 3.83 -8.36
N ASN A 71 1.36 3.13 -8.91
CA ASN A 71 0.04 3.02 -8.29
C ASN A 71 -0.07 1.72 -7.51
N VAL A 72 -0.47 1.83 -6.25
CA VAL A 72 -0.64 0.71 -5.34
C VAL A 72 -2.08 0.67 -4.91
N SER A 73 -2.69 -0.51 -4.91
CA SER A 73 -4.05 -0.64 -4.40
C SER A 73 -4.17 -1.95 -3.65
N PHE A 74 -4.97 -1.93 -2.60
CA PHE A 74 -5.30 -3.15 -1.86
C PHE A 74 -6.53 -2.91 -1.02
N THR A 75 -7.05 -3.99 -0.47
CA THR A 75 -8.21 -3.96 0.39
C THR A 75 -7.82 -4.52 1.74
N ILE A 76 -8.31 -3.88 2.80
CA ILE A 76 -8.17 -4.38 4.15
C ILE A 76 -9.58 -4.58 4.69
N THR A 77 -9.83 -5.75 5.25
CA THR A 77 -11.09 -6.02 5.91
C THR A 77 -10.88 -5.84 7.40
N VAL A 78 -11.63 -4.93 8.00
CA VAL A 78 -11.55 -4.71 9.44
C VAL A 78 -12.84 -5.21 10.06
N LYS A 79 -12.69 -5.84 11.21
CA LYS A 79 -13.81 -6.37 11.94
C LYS A 79 -13.96 -5.55 13.22
N PHE A 80 -15.14 -4.98 13.38
CA PHE A 80 -15.42 -4.22 14.57
C PHE A 80 -16.71 -4.78 15.15
N GLN A 81 -16.58 -5.44 16.30
CA GLN A 81 -17.68 -6.20 16.91
C GLN A 81 -18.09 -7.31 15.92
N GLU A 82 -19.32 -7.31 15.47
CA GLU A 82 -19.78 -8.32 14.51
C GLU A 82 -19.84 -7.81 13.10
N ASN A 83 -19.41 -6.59 12.88
CA ASN A 83 -19.47 -5.98 11.55
C ASN A 83 -18.12 -6.05 10.87
N GLU A 84 -18.15 -6.36 9.58
CA GLU A 84 -16.96 -6.31 8.74
C GLU A 84 -17.07 -5.15 7.81
N THR A 85 -15.98 -4.40 7.67
CA THR A 85 -15.91 -3.29 6.74
C THR A 85 -14.68 -3.46 5.88
N LYS A 86 -14.87 -3.30 4.57
CA LYS A 86 -13.76 -3.35 3.64
C LYS A 86 -13.31 -1.94 3.34
N LEU A 87 -12.03 -1.72 3.51
CA LEU A 87 -11.41 -0.44 3.23
C LEU A 87 -10.52 -0.58 2.02
N ASN A 88 -10.78 0.23 1.02
CA ASN A 88 -10.00 0.21 -0.21
C ASN A 88 -8.92 1.28 -0.12
N TYR A 89 -7.68 0.85 -0.21
CA TYR A 89 -6.54 1.74 -0.18
C TYR A 89 -6.02 1.92 -1.58
N LYS A 90 -5.81 3.17 -1.96
CA LYS A 90 -5.17 3.51 -3.22
C LYS A 90 -4.02 4.44 -2.91
N GLY A 91 -2.85 4.10 -3.40
CA GLY A 91 -1.67 4.86 -3.09
C GLY A 91 -0.84 5.18 -4.30
N LYS A 92 0.02 6.16 -4.13
CA LYS A 92 0.96 6.54 -5.16
C LYS A 92 2.35 6.64 -4.54
N VAL A 93 3.30 5.94 -5.14
CA VAL A 93 4.68 5.90 -4.67
C VAL A 93 5.42 7.08 -5.27
N ASN A 94 6.23 7.75 -4.45
CA ASN A 94 7.00 8.87 -4.96
C ASN A 94 8.20 8.38 -5.79
N ALA A 95 8.87 9.31 -6.45
CA ALA A 95 9.95 8.97 -7.39
C ALA A 95 11.11 8.26 -6.69
N ALA A 96 11.37 8.59 -5.44
CA ALA A 96 12.46 7.96 -4.70
C ALA A 96 12.10 6.58 -4.17
N GLY A 97 10.82 6.22 -4.18
CA GLY A 97 10.38 4.92 -3.70
C GLY A 97 10.37 4.78 -2.19
N ASN A 98 10.38 5.88 -1.46
CA ASN A 98 10.44 5.84 -0.01
C ASN A 98 9.22 6.44 0.68
N GLU A 99 8.24 6.89 -0.09
CA GLU A 99 6.99 7.41 0.46
C GLU A 99 5.83 6.96 -0.42
N ILE A 100 4.71 6.67 0.23
CA ILE A 100 3.47 6.33 -0.48
C ILE A 100 2.36 7.18 0.16
N LYS A 101 1.59 7.86 -0.67
CA LYS A 101 0.41 8.56 -0.21
C LYS A 101 -0.80 7.70 -0.51
N PHE A 102 -1.51 7.30 0.52
CA PHE A 102 -2.70 6.47 0.38
C PHE A 102 -3.96 7.29 0.61
N THR A 103 -4.97 6.99 -0.18
CA THR A 103 -6.33 7.48 0.04
C THR A 103 -7.17 6.26 0.35
N VAL A 104 -7.93 6.32 1.44
CA VAL A 104 -8.75 5.21 1.89
C VAL A 104 -10.20 5.51 1.60
N GLU A 105 -10.87 4.59 0.93
CA GLU A 105 -12.29 4.67 0.64
C GLU A 105 -13.01 3.53 1.33
N GLY A 106 -14.31 3.65 1.46
CA GLY A 106 -15.12 2.61 2.09
C GLY A 106 -15.58 2.94 3.48
N ILE A 107 -15.22 4.12 3.96
CA ILE A 107 -15.66 4.59 5.26
C ILE A 107 -17.08 5.09 5.12
N GLN A 108 -17.91 4.81 6.10
CA GLN A 108 -19.29 5.24 6.08
C GLN A 108 -19.39 6.74 5.94
N GLY A 109 -20.35 7.20 5.16
CA GLY A 109 -20.53 8.62 4.91
C GLY A 109 -19.81 9.14 3.69
N GLY A 110 -19.09 8.27 2.98
CA GLY A 110 -18.41 8.66 1.75
C GLY A 110 -17.16 9.49 1.95
N ASN A 111 -16.68 9.60 3.18
CA ASN A 111 -15.48 10.36 3.46
C ASN A 111 -14.24 9.56 3.09
N THR A 112 -13.20 10.27 2.71
CA THR A 112 -11.91 9.64 2.45
C THR A 112 -10.93 10.10 3.51
N VAL A 113 -9.94 9.25 3.75
CA VAL A 113 -8.87 9.55 4.70
C VAL A 113 -7.55 9.38 3.97
N GLU A 114 -6.63 10.30 4.21
CA GLU A 114 -5.31 10.23 3.60
C GLU A 114 -4.29 9.76 4.62
N TRP A 115 -3.45 8.83 4.19
CA TRP A 115 -2.34 8.33 4.98
C TRP A 115 -1.05 8.58 4.25
N ASN A 116 -0.05 9.00 4.98
CA ASN A 116 1.29 9.17 4.43
C ASN A 116 2.18 8.07 5.00
N ALA A 117 2.69 7.22 4.13
CA ALA A 117 3.53 6.11 4.54
C ALA A 117 4.97 6.36 4.18
N LYS A 118 5.86 6.04 5.10
CA LYS A 118 7.30 6.15 4.87
C LYS A 118 7.95 4.82 5.16
N ARG A 119 8.97 4.52 4.38
CA ARG A 119 9.68 3.27 4.54
C ARG A 119 10.48 3.28 5.85
N VAL A 120 10.39 2.18 6.57
CA VAL A 120 11.08 2.01 7.83
C VAL A 120 12.26 1.08 7.59
N GLN A 121 13.38 1.44 8.18
CA GLN A 121 14.58 0.61 8.05
C GLN A 121 14.82 -0.26 9.26
#